data_edd2f10c8701256b9078364c2ae96dc0
#
_entry.id   edd2f10c8701256b9078364c2ae96dc0
#
_cell.length_a   1.000
_cell.length_b   1.000
_cell.length_c   1.000
_cell.angle_alpha   90.00
_cell.angle_beta   90.00
_cell.angle_gamma   90.00
#
_symmetry.space_group_name_H-M   'P 1'
#
loop_
_entity.id
_entity.type
_entity.pdbx_description
1 polymer ?
#
loop_
_entity_poly.entity_id
_entity_poly.type
_entity_poly.pdbx_seq_one_letter_code
_entity_poly.pdbx_strand_id
1 'polypeptide(L)'
;MVNPGADSERIDFASYAVIPIWYGCNNACAICMLSSLEDRLAAIPFDLFRALVVKLVNDGRQRNLILSGGEVTTFEHLERYVEFAASLSWFSRIQIQTNGRRLADPHYLRRLIDAGVNEFFISLHGPEEVHDAISRRPGAFREVMAGLENLSRHAGIGVITNTVWTRLNSGHAASLFSQIAKLPFIREMHLWNFFPMEDKSRALVESLPELLKRLPEMAEAPASNGKWFVLKAFPQCLPVPSGVHNDNEFPLTIIPDIFWRTLGKCGFGRCVHRDRCKEEKCWGLSNAYRDSYGEEPDLLHPLTGLPKKKPL
;
A
#
# COMPACT_ATOMS: atom_id res chain seq x y z
N MET A 1 6.65 19.49 21.53
CA MET A 1 6.47 19.21 20.09
C MET A 1 7.85 18.83 19.58
N VAL A 2 8.14 17.55 19.43
CA VAL A 2 9.38 17.06 18.86
C VAL A 2 9.21 17.15 17.35
N ASN A 3 9.95 18.05 16.71
CA ASN A 3 10.05 18.12 15.27
C ASN A 3 10.68 16.78 14.81
N PRO A 4 10.05 15.97 13.95
CA PRO A 4 10.73 14.82 13.39
C PRO A 4 11.96 15.35 12.66
N GLY A 5 13.13 14.80 12.96
CA GLY A 5 14.40 15.27 12.42
C GLY A 5 14.37 15.39 10.91
N ALA A 6 15.14 16.30 10.37
CA ALA A 6 15.19 16.76 8.97
C ALA A 6 15.42 15.66 7.89
N ASP A 7 15.39 14.36 8.25
CA ASP A 7 15.64 13.22 7.35
C ASP A 7 14.40 12.36 7.04
N SER A 8 13.19 12.76 7.43
CA SER A 8 11.99 11.98 7.14
C SER A 8 11.01 12.72 6.24
N GLU A 9 11.41 12.98 5.00
CA GLU A 9 10.43 13.36 3.98
C GLU A 9 9.45 12.20 3.77
N ARG A 10 8.15 12.55 3.63
CA ARG A 10 7.12 11.59 3.23
C ARG A 10 7.47 10.98 1.88
N ILE A 11 7.12 9.70 1.69
CA ILE A 11 7.39 9.01 0.43
C ILE A 11 6.63 9.68 -0.72
N ASP A 12 7.37 10.07 -1.75
CA ASP A 12 6.83 10.49 -3.04
C ASP A 12 6.67 9.29 -3.96
N PHE A 13 5.45 8.72 -4.02
CA PHE A 13 5.17 7.57 -4.88
C PHE A 13 5.27 7.88 -6.38
N ALA A 14 5.21 9.14 -6.81
CA ALA A 14 5.42 9.49 -8.21
C ALA A 14 6.85 9.18 -8.69
N SER A 15 7.81 9.11 -7.77
CA SER A 15 9.19 8.73 -8.06
C SER A 15 9.42 7.21 -8.17
N TYR A 16 8.38 6.39 -7.92
CA TYR A 16 8.45 4.93 -7.98
C TYR A 16 7.87 4.35 -9.27
N ALA A 17 8.44 3.22 -9.71
CA ALA A 17 7.81 2.31 -10.66
C ALA A 17 7.49 0.99 -9.95
N VAL A 18 6.31 0.42 -10.20
CA VAL A 18 5.90 -0.91 -9.71
C VAL A 18 5.92 -1.90 -10.84
N ILE A 19 6.62 -3.01 -10.64
CA ILE A 19 6.60 -4.17 -11.53
C ILE A 19 6.12 -5.38 -10.73
N PRO A 20 4.87 -5.85 -10.91
CA PRO A 20 4.42 -7.11 -10.37
C PRO A 20 5.12 -8.25 -11.09
N ILE A 21 5.99 -8.99 -10.40
CA ILE A 21 6.85 -10.02 -10.99
C ILE A 21 6.33 -11.44 -10.77
N TRP A 22 5.48 -11.65 -9.76
CA TRP A 22 4.98 -12.94 -9.33
C TRP A 22 3.53 -12.85 -8.82
N TYR A 23 2.70 -13.85 -9.12
CA TYR A 23 1.28 -13.82 -8.74
C TYR A 23 0.86 -14.94 -7.79
N GLY A 24 1.74 -15.91 -7.48
CA GLY A 24 1.52 -16.87 -6.41
C GLY A 24 1.54 -16.20 -5.04
N CYS A 25 0.83 -16.79 -4.07
CA CYS A 25 0.74 -16.27 -2.71
C CYS A 25 0.58 -17.40 -1.69
N ASN A 26 1.10 -17.19 -0.48
CA ASN A 26 0.95 -18.09 0.66
C ASN A 26 -0.20 -17.68 1.62
N ASN A 27 -1.00 -16.66 1.26
CA ASN A 27 -2.24 -16.25 1.89
C ASN A 27 -3.44 -16.45 0.93
N ALA A 28 -4.67 -16.36 1.46
CA ALA A 28 -5.91 -16.38 0.70
C ALA A 28 -6.84 -15.22 1.12
N CYS A 29 -6.29 -14.01 1.18
CA CYS A 29 -6.91 -12.85 1.80
C CYS A 29 -8.32 -12.56 1.27
N ALA A 30 -9.25 -12.26 2.19
CA ALA A 30 -10.62 -11.86 1.85
C ALA A 30 -10.70 -10.57 1.00
N ILE A 31 -9.62 -9.77 1.03
CA ILE A 31 -9.51 -8.46 0.41
C ILE A 31 -8.58 -8.45 -0.80
N CYS A 32 -8.18 -9.63 -1.33
CA CYS A 32 -7.18 -9.72 -2.38
C CYS A 32 -7.68 -9.11 -3.69
N MET A 33 -6.94 -8.14 -4.24
CA MET A 33 -7.26 -7.55 -5.54
C MET A 33 -6.88 -8.44 -6.73
N LEU A 34 -6.15 -9.54 -6.49
CA LEU A 34 -5.69 -10.46 -7.53
C LEU A 34 -6.50 -11.75 -7.56
N SER A 35 -7.32 -12.06 -6.55
CA SER A 35 -8.01 -13.35 -6.41
C SER A 35 -8.89 -13.75 -7.60
N SER A 36 -9.41 -12.78 -8.34
CA SER A 36 -10.16 -13.02 -9.59
C SER A 36 -9.29 -13.15 -10.84
N LEU A 37 -7.96 -12.98 -10.70
CA LEU A 37 -7.02 -12.89 -11.82
C LEU A 37 -5.85 -13.89 -11.72
N GLU A 38 -5.69 -14.59 -10.59
CA GLU A 38 -4.54 -15.46 -10.31
C GLU A 38 -4.24 -16.44 -11.46
N ASP A 39 -5.26 -17.13 -11.98
CA ASP A 39 -5.11 -18.10 -13.08
C ASP A 39 -4.77 -17.46 -14.44
N ARG A 40 -4.82 -16.13 -14.54
CA ARG A 40 -4.62 -15.39 -15.79
C ARG A 40 -3.32 -14.61 -15.85
N LEU A 41 -2.60 -14.56 -14.74
CA LEU A 41 -1.37 -13.79 -14.60
C LEU A 41 -0.20 -14.73 -14.39
N ALA A 42 0.75 -14.71 -15.32
CA ALA A 42 1.99 -15.47 -15.23
C ALA A 42 3.11 -14.58 -14.64
N ALA A 43 4.10 -15.24 -14.00
CA ALA A 43 5.33 -14.58 -13.62
C ALA A 43 5.99 -13.87 -14.81
N ILE A 44 6.53 -12.69 -14.60
CA ILE A 44 7.27 -11.98 -15.66
C ILE A 44 8.57 -12.74 -15.94
N PRO A 45 8.84 -13.14 -17.21
CA PRO A 45 10.14 -13.71 -17.57
C PRO A 45 11.28 -12.75 -17.28
N PHE A 46 12.43 -13.28 -16.87
CA PHE A 46 13.56 -12.45 -16.46
C PHE A 46 14.04 -11.47 -17.56
N ASP A 47 14.06 -11.91 -18.83
CA ASP A 47 14.48 -11.05 -19.92
C ASP A 47 13.52 -9.88 -20.17
N LEU A 48 12.21 -10.12 -20.00
CA LEU A 48 11.22 -9.04 -20.06
C LEU A 48 11.40 -8.09 -18.89
N PHE A 49 11.62 -8.60 -17.68
CA PHE A 49 11.91 -7.77 -16.51
C PHE A 49 13.13 -6.88 -16.74
N ARG A 50 14.23 -7.47 -17.26
CA ARG A 50 15.45 -6.72 -17.62
C ARG A 50 15.15 -5.58 -18.59
N ALA A 51 14.42 -5.88 -19.66
CA ALA A 51 14.06 -4.87 -20.66
C ALA A 51 13.24 -3.71 -20.06
N LEU A 52 12.27 -4.03 -19.19
CA LEU A 52 11.45 -3.03 -18.49
C LEU A 52 12.30 -2.16 -17.57
N VAL A 53 13.17 -2.77 -16.76
CA VAL A 53 14.03 -2.04 -15.82
C VAL A 53 15.03 -1.14 -16.56
N VAL A 54 15.67 -1.64 -17.62
CA VAL A 54 16.56 -0.83 -18.47
C VAL A 54 15.82 0.34 -19.12
N LYS A 55 14.58 0.10 -19.57
CA LYS A 55 13.73 1.18 -20.09
C LYS A 55 13.47 2.26 -19.04
N LEU A 56 13.14 1.88 -17.80
CA LEU A 56 12.94 2.85 -16.69
C LEU A 56 14.19 3.68 -16.42
N VAL A 57 15.37 3.05 -16.44
CA VAL A 57 16.66 3.73 -16.29
C VAL A 57 16.87 4.74 -17.42
N ASN A 58 16.63 4.35 -18.67
CA ASN A 58 16.79 5.22 -19.84
C ASN A 58 15.77 6.37 -19.87
N ASP A 59 14.54 6.14 -19.40
CA ASP A 59 13.50 7.17 -19.29
C ASP A 59 13.83 8.21 -18.19
N GLY A 60 14.67 7.86 -17.21
CA GLY A 60 15.28 8.77 -16.24
C GLY A 60 14.34 9.37 -15.18
N ARG A 61 13.06 8.96 -15.15
CA ARG A 61 12.03 9.60 -14.31
C ARG A 61 11.85 8.94 -12.95
N GLN A 62 11.80 7.61 -12.91
CA GLN A 62 11.61 6.86 -11.68
C GLN A 62 12.96 6.50 -11.07
N ARG A 63 13.20 6.97 -9.86
CA ARG A 63 14.43 6.71 -9.09
C ARG A 63 14.26 5.59 -8.07
N ASN A 64 13.07 5.02 -7.96
CA ASN A 64 12.74 3.97 -7.01
C ASN A 64 11.95 2.86 -7.71
N LEU A 65 12.22 1.61 -7.34
CA LEU A 65 11.59 0.42 -7.90
C LEU A 65 10.84 -0.36 -6.84
N ILE A 66 9.62 -0.78 -7.14
CA ILE A 66 8.82 -1.67 -6.32
C ILE A 66 8.65 -2.99 -7.05
N LEU A 67 9.02 -4.08 -6.40
CA LEU A 67 8.69 -5.44 -6.81
C LEU A 67 7.47 -5.93 -6.04
N SER A 68 6.43 -6.32 -6.75
CA SER A 68 5.13 -6.64 -6.17
C SER A 68 4.44 -7.80 -6.91
N GLY A 69 3.14 -7.99 -6.64
CA GLY A 69 2.29 -8.98 -7.27
C GLY A 69 1.39 -9.69 -6.25
N GLY A 70 1.42 -11.02 -6.21
CA GLY A 70 0.81 -11.81 -5.13
C GLY A 70 1.63 -11.70 -3.85
N GLU A 71 2.51 -12.68 -3.60
CA GLU A 71 3.53 -12.61 -2.54
C GLU A 71 4.90 -12.90 -3.14
N VAL A 72 5.63 -11.84 -3.46
CA VAL A 72 6.91 -11.96 -4.18
C VAL A 72 7.97 -12.73 -3.40
N THR A 73 7.90 -12.75 -2.07
CA THR A 73 8.84 -13.52 -1.26
C THR A 73 8.67 -15.03 -1.42
N THR A 74 7.57 -15.51 -2.03
CA THR A 74 7.40 -16.93 -2.39
C THR A 74 7.98 -17.27 -3.76
N PHE A 75 8.40 -16.28 -4.54
CA PHE A 75 9.02 -16.46 -5.84
C PHE A 75 10.47 -16.90 -5.66
N GLU A 76 10.82 -18.10 -6.16
CA GLU A 76 12.15 -18.69 -5.95
C GLU A 76 13.28 -17.90 -6.61
N HIS A 77 12.98 -17.09 -7.63
CA HIS A 77 13.95 -16.31 -8.37
C HIS A 77 14.03 -14.84 -7.95
N LEU A 78 13.35 -14.43 -6.86
CA LEU A 78 13.27 -13.03 -6.43
C LEU A 78 14.64 -12.38 -6.29
N GLU A 79 15.59 -13.04 -5.63
CA GLU A 79 16.94 -12.51 -5.37
C GLU A 79 17.61 -12.09 -6.69
N ARG A 80 17.55 -12.93 -7.73
CA ARG A 80 18.10 -12.64 -9.06
C ARG A 80 17.52 -11.37 -9.70
N TYR A 81 16.21 -11.11 -9.50
CA TYR A 81 15.55 -9.91 -10.04
C TYR A 81 16.00 -8.66 -9.28
N VAL A 82 16.13 -8.77 -7.95
CA VAL A 82 16.64 -7.70 -7.10
C VAL A 82 18.10 -7.37 -7.45
N GLU A 83 18.97 -8.38 -7.49
CA GLU A 83 20.40 -8.23 -7.83
C GLU A 83 20.61 -7.52 -9.17
N PHE A 84 19.82 -7.91 -10.19
CA PHE A 84 19.89 -7.23 -11.48
C PHE A 84 19.51 -5.74 -11.36
N ALA A 85 18.41 -5.41 -10.68
CA ALA A 85 17.99 -4.02 -10.50
C ALA A 85 19.04 -3.22 -9.71
N ALA A 86 19.62 -3.82 -8.65
CA ALA A 86 20.65 -3.21 -7.82
C ALA A 86 21.96 -2.96 -8.60
N SER A 87 22.34 -3.89 -9.49
CA SER A 87 23.58 -3.80 -10.30
C SER A 87 23.62 -2.59 -11.22
N LEU A 88 22.46 -2.03 -11.58
CA LEU A 88 22.39 -0.83 -12.41
C LEU A 88 22.74 0.45 -11.66
N SER A 89 22.82 0.40 -10.33
CA SER A 89 23.16 1.56 -9.44
C SER A 89 22.31 2.81 -9.70
N TRP A 90 21.11 2.62 -10.26
CA TRP A 90 20.19 3.69 -10.61
C TRP A 90 19.17 3.97 -9.51
N PHE A 91 18.59 2.91 -8.95
CA PHE A 91 17.50 3.05 -8.00
C PHE A 91 18.03 3.36 -6.60
N SER A 92 17.52 4.46 -6.01
CA SER A 92 17.81 4.81 -4.62
C SER A 92 17.09 3.89 -3.65
N ARG A 93 15.89 3.39 -4.03
CA ARG A 93 15.12 2.40 -3.28
C ARG A 93 14.74 1.24 -4.19
N ILE A 94 14.96 0.02 -3.66
CA ILE A 94 14.40 -1.21 -4.19
C ILE A 94 13.50 -1.75 -3.08
N GLN A 95 12.19 -1.58 -3.30
CA GLN A 95 11.15 -1.92 -2.34
C GLN A 95 10.51 -3.26 -2.69
N ILE A 96 10.21 -4.06 -1.68
CA ILE A 96 9.37 -5.26 -1.80
C ILE A 96 8.03 -5.00 -1.12
N GLN A 97 6.92 -5.21 -1.86
CA GLN A 97 5.58 -5.30 -1.28
C GLN A 97 5.30 -6.75 -0.90
N THR A 98 5.02 -6.99 0.38
CA THR A 98 4.92 -8.34 0.94
C THR A 98 3.91 -8.43 2.08
N ASN A 99 3.36 -9.61 2.28
CA ASN A 99 2.62 -9.93 3.49
C ASN A 99 3.53 -10.12 4.73
N GLY A 100 4.84 -10.06 4.56
CA GLY A 100 5.84 -10.04 5.63
C GLY A 100 6.15 -11.38 6.29
N ARG A 101 5.38 -12.43 6.02
CA ARG A 101 5.48 -13.70 6.75
C ARG A 101 6.83 -14.39 6.61
N ARG A 102 7.40 -14.44 5.39
CA ARG A 102 8.71 -15.05 5.16
C ARG A 102 9.88 -14.27 5.74
N LEU A 103 9.67 -13.01 6.14
CA LEU A 103 10.69 -12.22 6.84
C LEU A 103 10.91 -12.69 8.29
N ALA A 104 10.05 -13.59 8.81
CA ALA A 104 10.26 -14.31 10.07
C ALA A 104 11.52 -15.19 10.04
N ASP A 105 11.97 -15.65 8.86
CA ASP A 105 13.27 -16.29 8.68
C ASP A 105 14.37 -15.21 8.53
N PRO A 106 15.24 -15.02 9.54
CA PRO A 106 16.27 -14.00 9.50
C PRO A 106 17.34 -14.26 8.42
N HIS A 107 17.57 -15.51 8.04
CA HIS A 107 18.51 -15.85 6.98
C HIS A 107 17.96 -15.47 5.61
N TYR A 108 16.65 -15.70 5.39
CA TYR A 108 15.98 -15.27 4.18
C TYR A 108 15.95 -13.73 4.07
N LEU A 109 15.57 -13.03 5.13
CA LEU A 109 15.62 -11.57 5.18
C LEU A 109 17.01 -11.04 4.84
N ARG A 110 18.04 -11.62 5.42
CA ARG A 110 19.42 -11.20 5.17
C ARG A 110 19.79 -11.35 3.69
N ARG A 111 19.42 -12.46 3.02
CA ARG A 111 19.69 -12.64 1.58
C ARG A 111 19.01 -11.59 0.74
N LEU A 112 17.76 -11.19 1.06
CA LEU A 112 17.07 -10.12 0.35
C LEU A 112 17.80 -8.78 0.49
N ILE A 113 18.27 -8.45 1.69
CA ILE A 113 19.01 -7.22 1.96
C ILE A 113 20.36 -7.26 1.21
N ASP A 114 21.08 -8.38 1.27
CA ASP A 114 22.37 -8.56 0.58
C ASP A 114 22.21 -8.49 -0.96
N ALA A 115 21.07 -8.93 -1.50
CA ALA A 115 20.71 -8.79 -2.90
C ALA A 115 20.45 -7.32 -3.31
N GLY A 116 20.13 -6.43 -2.37
CA GLY A 116 19.95 -5.00 -2.61
C GLY A 116 18.58 -4.44 -2.21
N VAL A 117 17.69 -5.21 -1.57
CA VAL A 117 16.45 -4.68 -1.01
C VAL A 117 16.78 -3.74 0.14
N ASN A 118 16.28 -2.52 0.10
CA ASN A 118 16.50 -1.53 1.14
C ASN A 118 15.20 -0.84 1.64
N GLU A 119 14.04 -1.32 1.16
CA GLU A 119 12.75 -0.87 1.63
C GLU A 119 11.70 -2.00 1.58
N PHE A 120 10.84 -2.08 2.60
CA PHE A 120 9.75 -3.05 2.68
C PHE A 120 8.42 -2.34 2.91
N PHE A 121 7.40 -2.73 2.13
CA PHE A 121 6.02 -2.32 2.29
C PHE A 121 5.21 -3.53 2.76
N ILE A 122 4.87 -3.55 4.05
CA ILE A 122 4.38 -4.75 4.75
C ILE A 122 2.90 -4.65 5.02
N SER A 123 2.14 -5.64 4.59
CA SER A 123 0.69 -5.72 4.83
C SER A 123 0.39 -6.16 6.26
N LEU A 124 -0.40 -5.33 6.99
CA LEU A 124 -0.82 -5.61 8.36
C LEU A 124 -2.21 -5.02 8.56
N HIS A 125 -3.23 -5.87 8.85
CA HIS A 125 -4.62 -5.47 8.70
C HIS A 125 -5.40 -5.35 10.01
N GLY A 126 -4.81 -5.65 11.14
CA GLY A 126 -5.42 -5.61 12.46
C GLY A 126 -4.58 -6.34 13.52
N PRO A 127 -5.03 -6.40 14.77
CA PRO A 127 -4.51 -7.33 15.77
C PRO A 127 -4.60 -8.79 15.29
N GLU A 128 -3.97 -9.73 16.01
CA GLU A 128 -3.77 -11.12 15.57
C GLU A 128 -5.03 -11.77 14.99
N GLU A 129 -6.14 -11.79 15.72
CA GLU A 129 -7.38 -12.45 15.27
C GLU A 129 -7.93 -11.81 13.99
N VAL A 130 -7.88 -10.49 13.90
CA VAL A 130 -8.40 -9.74 12.76
C VAL A 130 -7.50 -9.91 11.54
N HIS A 131 -6.20 -9.81 11.73
CA HIS A 131 -5.24 -10.01 10.64
C HIS A 131 -5.32 -11.43 10.07
N ASP A 132 -5.35 -12.43 10.93
CA ASP A 132 -5.45 -13.84 10.53
C ASP A 132 -6.78 -14.14 9.81
N ALA A 133 -7.90 -13.54 10.27
CA ALA A 133 -9.19 -13.65 9.60
C ALA A 133 -9.18 -13.01 8.20
N ILE A 134 -8.58 -11.81 8.05
CA ILE A 134 -8.48 -11.12 6.76
C ILE A 134 -7.54 -11.87 5.80
N SER A 135 -6.38 -12.31 6.28
CA SER A 135 -5.40 -13.07 5.50
C SER A 135 -5.84 -14.51 5.21
N ARG A 136 -6.88 -15.01 5.94
CA ARG A 136 -7.34 -16.40 5.94
C ARG A 136 -6.20 -17.38 6.21
N ARG A 137 -5.32 -16.99 7.13
CA ARG A 137 -4.16 -17.78 7.49
C ARG A 137 -3.90 -17.68 9.00
N PRO A 138 -4.23 -18.71 9.79
CA PRO A 138 -3.89 -18.76 11.21
C PRO A 138 -2.38 -18.62 11.45
N GLY A 139 -2.01 -17.74 12.38
CA GLY A 139 -0.61 -17.46 12.74
C GLY A 139 0.09 -16.47 11.81
N ALA A 140 -0.59 -15.93 10.77
CA ALA A 140 0.01 -14.95 9.87
C ALA A 140 0.50 -13.70 10.61
N PHE A 141 -0.28 -13.19 11.55
CA PHE A 141 0.11 -12.02 12.36
C PHE A 141 1.43 -12.25 13.11
N ARG A 142 1.57 -13.40 13.77
CA ARG A 142 2.79 -13.73 14.53
C ARG A 142 4.01 -13.82 13.64
N GLU A 143 3.86 -14.41 12.45
CA GLU A 143 4.94 -14.47 11.45
C GLU A 143 5.33 -13.06 10.97
N VAL A 144 4.37 -12.17 10.69
CA VAL A 144 4.65 -10.78 10.31
C VAL A 144 5.36 -10.04 11.44
N MET A 145 4.90 -10.17 12.68
CA MET A 145 5.52 -9.50 13.83
C MET A 145 6.97 -9.99 14.06
N ALA A 146 7.23 -11.29 13.88
CA ALA A 146 8.60 -11.82 13.92
C ALA A 146 9.45 -11.25 12.77
N GLY A 147 8.87 -11.08 11.57
CA GLY A 147 9.54 -10.41 10.45
C GLY A 147 9.89 -8.95 10.77
N LEU A 148 8.98 -8.20 11.39
CA LEU A 148 9.23 -6.83 11.85
C LEU A 148 10.32 -6.79 12.93
N GLU A 149 10.33 -7.73 13.85
CA GLU A 149 11.41 -7.85 14.84
C GLU A 149 12.76 -8.11 14.17
N ASN A 150 12.82 -9.00 13.18
CA ASN A 150 14.05 -9.22 12.42
C ASN A 150 14.50 -7.95 11.69
N LEU A 151 13.59 -7.22 11.03
CA LEU A 151 13.88 -5.95 10.36
C LEU A 151 14.43 -4.87 11.31
N SER A 152 13.98 -4.84 12.57
CA SER A 152 14.48 -3.88 13.56
C SER A 152 16.00 -3.97 13.82
N ARG A 153 16.62 -5.09 13.45
CA ARG A 153 18.07 -5.33 13.62
C ARG A 153 18.90 -4.83 12.45
N HIS A 154 18.25 -4.30 11.39
CA HIS A 154 18.92 -3.84 10.17
C HIS A 154 18.76 -2.32 10.02
N ALA A 155 19.82 -1.58 10.37
CA ALA A 155 19.83 -0.12 10.18
C ALA A 155 19.80 0.24 8.68
N GLY A 156 19.15 1.36 8.35
CA GLY A 156 19.10 1.87 6.98
C GLY A 156 18.02 1.23 6.09
N ILE A 157 17.30 0.22 6.58
CA ILE A 157 16.16 -0.37 5.87
C ILE A 157 14.89 0.44 6.14
N GLY A 158 14.23 0.90 5.07
CA GLY A 158 12.94 1.58 5.16
C GLY A 158 11.80 0.59 5.41
N VAL A 159 10.90 0.88 6.35
CA VAL A 159 9.72 0.05 6.59
C VAL A 159 8.47 0.92 6.59
N ILE A 160 7.51 0.52 5.76
CA ILE A 160 6.19 1.11 5.65
C ILE A 160 5.17 0.02 5.93
N THR A 161 4.11 0.32 6.65
CA THR A 161 3.01 -0.63 6.84
C THR A 161 1.80 -0.26 5.98
N ASN A 162 1.09 -1.28 5.52
CA ASN A 162 -0.12 -1.15 4.72
C ASN A 162 -1.30 -1.83 5.40
N THR A 163 -2.35 -1.07 5.66
CA THR A 163 -3.63 -1.56 6.16
C THR A 163 -4.72 -1.25 5.15
N VAL A 164 -5.50 -2.23 4.72
CA VAL A 164 -6.68 -2.00 3.89
C VAL A 164 -7.90 -1.84 4.79
N TRP A 165 -8.61 -0.71 4.65
CA TRP A 165 -9.78 -0.36 5.46
C TRP A 165 -11.00 -1.18 5.07
N THR A 166 -11.58 -1.90 6.01
CA THR A 166 -12.75 -2.76 5.80
C THR A 166 -13.60 -2.86 7.05
N ARG A 167 -14.84 -3.36 6.93
CA ARG A 167 -15.70 -3.67 8.08
C ARG A 167 -15.07 -4.66 9.07
N LEU A 168 -14.16 -5.52 8.60
CA LEU A 168 -13.52 -6.51 9.48
C LEU A 168 -12.55 -5.87 10.46
N ASN A 169 -11.93 -4.74 10.10
CA ASN A 169 -10.91 -4.10 10.92
C ASN A 169 -11.24 -2.69 11.39
N SER A 170 -12.37 -2.12 10.99
CA SER A 170 -12.75 -0.75 11.36
C SER A 170 -12.78 -0.50 12.86
N GLY A 171 -13.25 -1.47 13.66
CA GLY A 171 -13.23 -1.40 15.11
C GLY A 171 -11.87 -1.68 15.78
N HIS A 172 -10.87 -2.08 15.03
CA HIS A 172 -9.59 -2.57 15.57
C HIS A 172 -8.34 -1.83 15.04
N ALA A 173 -8.50 -0.99 14.01
CA ALA A 173 -7.39 -0.33 13.34
C ALA A 173 -6.60 0.61 14.28
N ALA A 174 -7.26 1.32 15.18
CA ALA A 174 -6.60 2.20 16.15
C ALA A 174 -5.66 1.43 17.08
N SER A 175 -6.09 0.26 17.57
CA SER A 175 -5.25 -0.62 18.38
C SER A 175 -4.01 -1.09 17.61
N LEU A 176 -4.16 -1.50 16.35
CA LEU A 176 -3.04 -1.85 15.49
C LEU A 176 -2.06 -0.67 15.34
N PHE A 177 -2.55 0.51 14.95
CA PHE A 177 -1.68 1.67 14.76
C PHE A 177 -1.00 2.10 16.06
N SER A 178 -1.66 1.99 17.20
CA SER A 178 -1.05 2.23 18.52
C SER A 178 0.08 1.25 18.82
N GLN A 179 -0.03 0.00 18.40
CA GLN A 179 1.02 -1.00 18.58
C GLN A 179 2.23 -0.74 17.68
N ILE A 180 2.00 -0.56 16.38
CA ILE A 180 3.10 -0.44 15.41
C ILE A 180 3.76 0.93 15.39
N ALA A 181 3.07 2.00 15.79
CA ALA A 181 3.65 3.34 15.89
C ALA A 181 4.82 3.40 16.89
N LYS A 182 4.86 2.51 17.87
CA LYS A 182 5.94 2.40 18.86
C LYS A 182 7.23 1.81 18.27
N LEU A 183 7.17 1.20 17.09
CA LEU A 183 8.34 0.60 16.45
C LEU A 183 9.13 1.72 15.73
N PRO A 184 10.37 2.05 16.19
CA PRO A 184 11.06 3.26 15.73
C PRO A 184 11.45 3.21 14.25
N PHE A 185 11.66 2.02 13.68
CA PHE A 185 12.07 1.81 12.30
C PHE A 185 10.91 1.89 11.29
N ILE A 186 9.65 1.87 11.74
CA ILE A 186 8.50 2.14 10.86
C ILE A 186 8.44 3.64 10.62
N ARG A 187 8.45 4.04 9.35
CA ARG A 187 8.47 5.43 8.91
C ARG A 187 7.08 5.96 8.58
N GLU A 188 6.32 5.19 7.84
CA GLU A 188 4.98 5.54 7.40
C GLU A 188 3.99 4.41 7.66
N MET A 189 2.75 4.79 7.95
CA MET A 189 1.62 3.89 8.10
C MET A 189 0.54 4.30 7.12
N HIS A 190 0.24 3.40 6.18
CA HIS A 190 -0.74 3.65 5.14
C HIS A 190 -2.06 2.96 5.46
N LEU A 191 -3.16 3.68 5.29
CA LEU A 191 -4.52 3.15 5.29
C LEU A 191 -5.08 3.27 3.88
N TRP A 192 -5.36 2.14 3.24
CA TRP A 192 -5.88 2.09 1.88
C TRP A 192 -7.37 1.84 1.85
N ASN A 193 -8.08 2.56 1.01
CA ASN A 193 -9.47 2.28 0.73
C ASN A 193 -9.61 0.92 0.05
N PHE A 194 -10.70 0.22 0.32
CA PHE A 194 -10.98 -1.10 -0.22
C PHE A 194 -11.85 -1.02 -1.48
N PHE A 195 -11.37 -1.60 -2.57
CA PHE A 195 -12.09 -1.75 -3.82
C PHE A 195 -12.31 -3.24 -4.08
N PRO A 196 -13.51 -3.77 -3.86
CA PRO A 196 -13.78 -5.19 -4.04
C PRO A 196 -13.73 -5.58 -5.53
N MET A 197 -12.85 -6.53 -5.87
CA MET A 197 -12.71 -7.07 -7.22
C MET A 197 -13.70 -8.20 -7.50
N GLU A 198 -14.36 -8.72 -6.46
CA GLU A 198 -15.31 -9.81 -6.52
C GLU A 198 -16.58 -9.46 -5.74
N ASP A 199 -17.74 -10.00 -6.18
CA ASP A 199 -19.02 -9.74 -5.53
C ASP A 199 -19.05 -10.22 -4.07
N LYS A 200 -18.43 -11.36 -3.78
CA LYS A 200 -18.36 -11.92 -2.41
C LYS A 200 -17.65 -11.01 -1.40
N SER A 201 -16.80 -10.10 -1.87
CA SER A 201 -16.06 -9.17 -1.01
C SER A 201 -16.74 -7.80 -0.86
N ARG A 202 -17.83 -7.53 -1.58
CA ARG A 202 -18.56 -6.24 -1.53
C ARG A 202 -19.08 -5.92 -0.12
N ALA A 203 -19.49 -6.92 0.64
CA ALA A 203 -19.96 -6.76 2.03
C ALA A 203 -18.88 -6.27 3.00
N LEU A 204 -17.60 -6.29 2.60
CA LEU A 204 -16.49 -5.84 3.41
C LEU A 204 -16.23 -4.33 3.30
N VAL A 205 -16.87 -3.64 2.36
CA VAL A 205 -16.73 -2.20 2.20
C VAL A 205 -17.25 -1.49 3.44
N GLU A 206 -16.46 -0.60 4.02
CA GLU A 206 -16.84 0.20 5.19
C GLU A 206 -17.17 1.64 4.77
N SER A 207 -18.03 2.30 5.55
CA SER A 207 -18.52 3.65 5.27
C SER A 207 -17.45 4.73 5.53
N LEU A 208 -17.53 5.85 4.80
CA LEU A 208 -16.70 7.03 5.06
C LEU A 208 -17.06 7.72 6.39
N PRO A 209 -18.32 7.80 6.81
CA PRO A 209 -18.66 8.28 8.15
C PRO A 209 -18.00 7.48 9.27
N GLU A 210 -17.96 6.15 9.19
CA GLU A 210 -17.26 5.33 10.19
C GLU A 210 -15.74 5.55 10.14
N LEU A 211 -15.16 5.69 8.94
CA LEU A 211 -13.75 6.07 8.80
C LEU A 211 -13.47 7.40 9.52
N LEU A 212 -14.22 8.45 9.22
CA LEU A 212 -14.01 9.78 9.79
C LEU A 212 -14.18 9.79 11.31
N LYS A 213 -15.12 9.03 11.83
CA LYS A 213 -15.31 8.86 13.27
C LYS A 213 -14.09 8.22 13.95
N ARG A 214 -13.42 7.27 13.29
CA ARG A 214 -12.26 6.54 13.83
C ARG A 214 -10.92 7.20 13.53
N LEU A 215 -10.83 8.07 12.53
CA LEU A 215 -9.58 8.69 12.12
C LEU A 215 -8.82 9.41 13.24
N PRO A 216 -9.46 10.20 14.13
CA PRO A 216 -8.74 10.86 15.22
C PRO A 216 -8.00 9.87 16.12
N GLU A 217 -8.67 8.79 16.53
CA GLU A 217 -8.10 7.73 17.36
C GLU A 217 -6.97 6.98 16.63
N MET A 218 -7.16 6.66 15.35
CA MET A 218 -6.14 6.00 14.52
C MET A 218 -4.90 6.85 14.30
N ALA A 219 -5.04 8.18 14.20
CA ALA A 219 -3.96 9.11 13.93
C ALA A 219 -3.15 9.52 15.16
N GLU A 220 -3.68 9.37 16.37
CA GLU A 220 -3.09 9.83 17.62
C GLU A 220 -1.71 9.20 17.86
N ALA A 221 -1.61 7.89 17.81
CA ALA A 221 -0.36 7.18 18.08
C ALA A 221 0.70 7.43 16.99
N PRO A 222 0.40 7.39 15.68
CA PRO A 222 1.31 7.81 14.64
C PRO A 222 1.87 9.23 14.88
N ALA A 223 1.00 10.21 15.10
CA ALA A 223 1.40 11.59 15.32
C ALA A 223 2.30 11.76 16.56
N SER A 224 1.95 11.12 17.67
CA SER A 224 2.70 11.16 18.93
C SER A 224 4.10 10.52 18.82
N ASN A 225 4.29 9.62 17.85
CA ASN A 225 5.57 8.96 17.60
C ASN A 225 6.31 9.53 16.38
N GLY A 226 5.89 10.67 15.83
CA GLY A 226 6.53 11.31 14.68
C GLY A 226 6.47 10.50 13.39
N LYS A 227 5.39 9.72 13.18
CA LYS A 227 5.18 8.89 11.99
C LYS A 227 4.22 9.58 11.04
N TRP A 228 4.42 9.33 9.74
CA TRP A 228 3.46 9.71 8.73
C TRP A 228 2.26 8.75 8.73
N PHE A 229 1.05 9.30 8.79
CA PHE A 229 -0.19 8.54 8.62
C PHE A 229 -0.88 8.98 7.34
N VAL A 230 -0.99 8.06 6.37
CA VAL A 230 -1.35 8.38 4.99
C VAL A 230 -2.57 7.58 4.56
N LEU A 231 -3.62 8.28 4.12
CA LEU A 231 -4.76 7.69 3.45
C LEU A 231 -4.47 7.55 1.95
N LYS A 232 -4.80 6.41 1.37
CA LYS A 232 -4.64 6.11 -0.07
C LYS A 232 -5.94 5.66 -0.70
N ALA A 233 -6.19 6.13 -1.91
CA ALA A 233 -7.36 5.77 -2.70
C ALA A 233 -8.71 6.18 -2.07
N PHE A 234 -8.72 7.11 -1.13
CA PHE A 234 -9.93 7.75 -0.62
C PHE A 234 -10.31 8.99 -1.45
N PRO A 235 -11.58 9.44 -1.42
CA PRO A 235 -11.95 10.72 -2.03
C PRO A 235 -11.04 11.85 -1.52
N GLN A 236 -10.44 12.61 -2.44
CA GLN A 236 -9.43 13.62 -2.09
C GLN A 236 -10.00 14.77 -1.25
N CYS A 237 -11.30 15.04 -1.38
CA CYS A 237 -12.00 16.09 -0.63
C CYS A 237 -12.46 15.64 0.78
N LEU A 238 -12.11 14.43 1.21
CA LEU A 238 -12.52 13.95 2.53
C LEU A 238 -11.95 14.86 3.63
N PRO A 239 -12.78 15.32 4.60
CA PRO A 239 -12.33 16.20 5.68
C PRO A 239 -11.53 15.41 6.71
N VAL A 240 -10.22 15.32 6.51
CA VAL A 240 -9.31 14.56 7.39
C VAL A 240 -8.73 15.45 8.50
N PRO A 241 -8.46 14.90 9.72
CA PRO A 241 -7.84 15.64 10.81
C PRO A 241 -6.43 16.12 10.45
N SER A 242 -5.96 17.15 11.16
CA SER A 242 -4.56 17.61 11.08
C SER A 242 -3.60 16.44 11.42
N GLY A 243 -2.53 16.30 10.63
CA GLY A 243 -1.56 15.20 10.77
C GLY A 243 -1.91 13.94 10.01
N VAL A 244 -3.12 13.85 9.42
CA VAL A 244 -3.49 12.80 8.45
C VAL A 244 -3.28 13.33 7.05
N HIS A 245 -2.61 12.55 6.21
CA HIS A 245 -2.34 12.93 4.82
C HIS A 245 -3.24 12.11 3.88
N ASN A 246 -4.15 12.76 3.18
CA ASN A 246 -4.95 12.12 2.12
C ASN A 246 -4.22 12.31 0.79
N ASP A 247 -3.62 11.25 0.29
CA ASP A 247 -2.70 11.28 -0.85
C ASP A 247 -3.06 10.22 -1.88
N ASN A 248 -3.41 10.66 -3.07
CA ASN A 248 -3.74 9.83 -4.23
C ASN A 248 -2.63 9.82 -5.30
N GLU A 249 -1.39 10.17 -4.93
CA GLU A 249 -0.24 9.91 -5.79
C GLU A 249 0.09 8.41 -5.78
N PHE A 250 0.19 7.84 -6.97
CA PHE A 250 0.48 6.42 -7.18
C PHE A 250 1.74 6.26 -8.01
N PRO A 251 2.47 5.16 -7.82
CA PRO A 251 3.64 4.85 -8.65
C PRO A 251 3.23 4.51 -10.08
N LEU A 252 4.17 4.67 -11.02
CA LEU A 252 4.02 4.12 -12.36
C LEU A 252 3.88 2.60 -12.26
N THR A 253 2.69 2.06 -12.53
CA THR A 253 2.40 0.63 -12.38
C THR A 253 2.42 -0.07 -13.73
N ILE A 254 3.37 -0.99 -13.90
CA ILE A 254 3.57 -1.80 -15.12
C ILE A 254 2.96 -3.18 -14.87
N ILE A 255 1.65 -3.29 -15.09
CA ILE A 255 0.87 -4.51 -14.87
C ILE A 255 0.05 -4.83 -16.13
N PRO A 256 -0.24 -6.12 -16.44
CA PRO A 256 -1.06 -6.47 -17.58
C PRO A 256 -2.44 -5.79 -17.61
N ASP A 257 -2.90 -5.42 -18.80
CA ASP A 257 -4.17 -4.70 -19.02
C ASP A 257 -5.40 -5.41 -18.43
N ILE A 258 -5.36 -6.71 -18.28
CA ILE A 258 -6.45 -7.48 -17.66
C ILE A 258 -6.73 -7.01 -16.22
N PHE A 259 -5.69 -6.60 -15.48
CA PHE A 259 -5.86 -6.02 -14.15
C PHE A 259 -6.67 -4.71 -14.21
N TRP A 260 -6.27 -3.78 -15.07
CA TRP A 260 -6.95 -2.48 -15.22
C TRP A 260 -8.39 -2.62 -15.69
N ARG A 261 -8.63 -3.54 -16.64
CA ARG A 261 -10.00 -3.84 -17.10
C ARG A 261 -10.87 -4.42 -15.99
N THR A 262 -10.31 -5.24 -15.11
CA THR A 262 -11.04 -5.83 -13.99
C THR A 262 -11.26 -4.80 -12.89
N LEU A 263 -10.24 -4.02 -12.52
CA LEU A 263 -10.37 -2.92 -11.57
C LEU A 263 -11.40 -1.88 -12.05
N GLY A 264 -11.41 -1.57 -13.35
CA GLY A 264 -12.40 -0.64 -13.93
C GLY A 264 -13.85 -1.06 -13.72
N LYS A 265 -14.14 -2.35 -13.60
CA LYS A 265 -15.48 -2.87 -13.27
C LYS A 265 -15.94 -2.49 -11.87
N CYS A 266 -15.03 -2.21 -10.94
CA CYS A 266 -15.35 -1.70 -9.61
C CYS A 266 -15.96 -0.29 -9.65
N GLY A 267 -15.86 0.42 -10.80
CA GLY A 267 -16.47 1.73 -11.03
C GLY A 267 -15.88 2.85 -10.17
N PHE A 268 -14.58 2.75 -9.81
CA PHE A 268 -13.88 3.82 -9.11
C PHE A 268 -13.79 5.11 -9.97
N GLY A 269 -13.47 6.24 -9.33
CA GLY A 269 -13.40 7.55 -9.98
C GLY A 269 -14.74 8.22 -10.20
N ARG A 270 -15.85 7.60 -9.78
CA ARG A 270 -17.18 8.20 -9.85
C ARG A 270 -17.47 9.03 -8.61
N CYS A 271 -18.09 10.18 -8.82
CA CYS A 271 -18.53 11.09 -7.76
C CYS A 271 -19.60 12.02 -8.33
N VAL A 272 -20.63 12.37 -7.53
CA VAL A 272 -21.69 13.32 -7.92
C VAL A 272 -21.16 14.72 -8.27
N HIS A 273 -19.95 15.04 -7.83
CA HIS A 273 -19.30 16.33 -8.06
C HIS A 273 -18.29 16.31 -9.20
N ARG A 274 -18.15 15.20 -9.96
CA ARG A 274 -17.07 15.03 -10.94
C ARG A 274 -16.99 16.16 -11.95
N ASP A 275 -18.13 16.63 -12.45
CA ASP A 275 -18.19 17.69 -13.47
C ASP A 275 -17.75 19.07 -12.96
N ARG A 276 -17.74 19.27 -11.64
CA ARG A 276 -17.37 20.54 -10.98
C ARG A 276 -16.04 20.45 -10.23
N CYS A 277 -15.50 19.25 -10.06
CA CYS A 277 -14.28 18.99 -9.31
C CYS A 277 -13.06 19.03 -10.24
N LYS A 278 -12.00 19.76 -9.84
CA LYS A 278 -10.75 19.87 -10.59
C LYS A 278 -9.71 18.80 -10.23
N GLU A 279 -10.01 17.94 -9.25
CA GLU A 279 -9.08 16.89 -8.84
C GLU A 279 -9.20 15.68 -9.78
N GLU A 280 -8.20 15.53 -10.66
CA GLU A 280 -8.17 14.49 -11.69
C GLU A 280 -7.73 13.12 -11.15
N LYS A 281 -6.89 13.11 -10.11
CA LYS A 281 -6.31 11.88 -9.54
C LYS A 281 -7.18 11.23 -8.47
N CYS A 282 -8.34 11.83 -8.17
CA CYS A 282 -9.25 11.33 -7.16
C CYS A 282 -9.89 9.99 -7.59
N TRP A 283 -9.79 9.00 -6.71
CA TRP A 283 -10.39 7.68 -6.93
C TRP A 283 -11.90 7.63 -6.67
N GLY A 284 -12.46 8.69 -6.07
CA GLY A 284 -13.91 8.79 -5.83
C GLY A 284 -14.45 7.62 -5.01
N LEU A 285 -15.66 7.19 -5.37
CA LEU A 285 -16.35 6.06 -4.76
C LEU A 285 -16.41 4.87 -5.73
N SER A 286 -16.32 3.65 -5.19
CA SER A 286 -16.58 2.43 -5.97
C SER A 286 -18.08 2.16 -6.13
N ASN A 287 -18.45 1.32 -7.10
CA ASN A 287 -19.84 0.86 -7.24
C ASN A 287 -20.33 0.19 -5.94
N ALA A 288 -19.50 -0.68 -5.34
CA ALA A 288 -19.85 -1.38 -4.11
C ALA A 288 -20.13 -0.43 -2.94
N TYR A 289 -19.37 0.67 -2.86
CA TYR A 289 -19.61 1.71 -1.86
C TYR A 289 -20.97 2.38 -2.10
N ARG A 290 -21.22 2.85 -3.31
CA ARG A 290 -22.43 3.58 -3.67
C ARG A 290 -23.69 2.74 -3.51
N ASP A 291 -23.62 1.46 -3.85
CA ASP A 291 -24.74 0.53 -3.67
C ASP A 291 -25.05 0.30 -2.18
N SER A 292 -24.06 0.39 -1.29
CA SER A 292 -24.23 0.15 0.15
C SER A 292 -24.57 1.41 0.95
N TYR A 293 -24.04 2.59 0.56
CA TYR A 293 -24.09 3.81 1.38
C TYR A 293 -24.55 5.06 0.59
N GLY A 294 -24.67 4.96 -0.72
CA GLY A 294 -25.03 6.12 -1.58
C GLY A 294 -23.82 6.95 -1.99
N GLU A 295 -24.10 8.18 -2.43
CA GLU A 295 -23.11 9.07 -3.07
C GLU A 295 -22.44 10.07 -2.09
N GLU A 296 -22.88 10.13 -0.84
CA GLU A 296 -22.37 11.01 0.22
C GLU A 296 -22.26 12.50 -0.19
N PRO A 297 -23.33 13.11 -0.76
CA PRO A 297 -23.26 14.47 -1.30
C PRO A 297 -22.99 15.54 -0.23
N ASP A 298 -23.38 15.27 1.03
CA ASP A 298 -23.20 16.18 2.16
C ASP A 298 -21.80 16.07 2.79
N LEU A 299 -21.11 14.96 2.54
CA LEU A 299 -19.78 14.69 3.03
C LEU A 299 -18.68 15.06 2.02
N LEU A 300 -18.94 14.80 0.74
CA LEU A 300 -17.98 15.04 -0.33
C LEU A 300 -18.25 16.37 -1.01
N HIS A 301 -17.22 17.20 -1.15
CA HIS A 301 -17.32 18.52 -1.76
C HIS A 301 -16.35 18.68 -2.93
N PRO A 302 -16.76 19.35 -4.04
CA PRO A 302 -15.87 19.51 -5.18
C PRO A 302 -14.68 20.41 -4.83
N LEU A 303 -13.48 19.98 -5.18
CA LEU A 303 -12.28 20.80 -5.11
C LEU A 303 -12.25 21.72 -6.35
N THR A 304 -12.59 22.98 -6.16
CA THR A 304 -12.70 23.98 -7.23
C THR A 304 -11.46 24.85 -7.42
N GLY A 305 -10.59 24.91 -6.42
CA GLY A 305 -9.27 25.56 -6.45
C GLY A 305 -8.17 24.57 -6.77
N LEU A 306 -7.18 24.98 -7.59
CA LEU A 306 -5.94 24.22 -7.69
C LEU A 306 -5.25 24.25 -6.32
N PRO A 307 -4.82 23.12 -5.74
CA PRO A 307 -3.92 23.16 -4.63
C PRO A 307 -2.69 23.96 -5.07
N LYS A 308 -2.31 24.98 -4.30
CA LYS A 308 -1.06 25.70 -4.54
C LYS A 308 0.04 24.65 -4.50
N LYS A 309 0.66 24.34 -5.65
CA LYS A 309 1.91 23.57 -5.67
C LYS A 309 2.84 24.29 -4.71
N LYS A 310 3.27 23.61 -3.63
CA LYS A 310 4.41 24.12 -2.86
C LYS A 310 5.55 24.24 -3.85
N PRO A 311 6.28 25.35 -3.85
CA PRO A 311 7.49 25.46 -4.64
C PRO A 311 8.46 24.35 -4.23
N LEU A 312 9.08 23.74 -5.23
CA LEU A 312 10.16 22.76 -5.11
C LEU A 312 11.30 23.32 -4.26
#